data_c66fc347da44d51d7d2182d9abd2b197
#
_entry.id   c66fc347da44d51d7d2182d9abd2b197
#
_cell.length_a   1.000
_cell.length_b   1.000
_cell.length_c   1.000
_cell.angle_alpha   90.00
_cell.angle_beta   90.00
_cell.angle_gamma   90.00
#
_symmetry.space_group_name_H-M   'P 1'
#
loop_
_entity.id
_entity.type
_entity.pdbx_description
1 polymer ?
#
loop_
_entity_poly.entity_id
_entity_poly.type
_entity_poly.pdbx_seq_one_letter_code
_entity_poly.pdbx_strand_id
1 'polypeptide(L)'
;MKNFTLFVSALLGGMFLTTSVSAQQKEYTDGVFMLNEGSFGKEKATLNYLDKEGNWEYRVALAKNGETYELGTTGCYATIADGKMYIVSKKKSVADKEAADPTLTVCDAKTMEVIAQINTIPNAEGTAAADGRAFLAVKDFNKGFLSTTDGVFTFSLEDNTVGKLIAGTDGLANNQTGNMVYADGKVYAVDQRRGLLVIDAAKAELLKTVNNEGEGSYNSIVQAKDGSIWLTCSKSTKAVSHIVKFNPSDCSTETVNLPEGVYPPTNSWGAWNPDCFTASTTENALFWNGATGDWSNGQHIYKFDIATKQVSLLLDFTAAEEKPYVYGAACRMNPYSGDLYLSVTKGSAWGDESELRVYDATTGSLKNAYPMEKNYWFPEMPVFAMKSSTAISSVEDGAEVREVARYSVDGKLLQGAQKGLNIVRYSDGTVKKVVVK
;
A
#
# COMPACT_ATOMS: atom_id res chain seq x y z
N MET A 1 42.98 65.23 53.54
CA MET A 1 42.97 65.23 52.08
C MET A 1 43.06 63.80 51.66
N LYS A 2 41.89 63.22 51.32
CA LYS A 2 41.82 61.86 50.82
C LYS A 2 41.03 61.92 49.49
N ASN A 3 41.71 61.57 48.40
CA ASN A 3 41.18 61.53 47.09
C ASN A 3 40.27 60.26 46.93
N PHE A 4 39.04 60.49 46.51
CA PHE A 4 38.09 59.39 46.16
C PHE A 4 38.15 59.28 44.67
N THR A 5 38.61 58.13 44.17
CA THR A 5 38.63 57.81 42.77
C THR A 5 37.38 56.95 42.50
N LEU A 6 36.51 57.48 41.63
CA LEU A 6 35.29 56.77 41.19
C LEU A 6 35.64 55.82 40.07
N PHE A 7 35.42 54.49 40.25
CA PHE A 7 35.45 53.51 39.16
C PHE A 7 34.09 53.35 38.58
N VAL A 8 33.93 53.70 37.31
CA VAL A 8 32.74 53.43 36.53
C VAL A 8 32.95 52.07 35.82
N SER A 9 32.27 51.04 36.28
CA SER A 9 32.26 49.72 35.61
C SER A 9 31.15 49.71 34.55
N ALA A 10 31.52 49.74 33.28
CA ALA A 10 30.59 49.51 32.18
C ALA A 10 30.30 48.01 32.06
N LEU A 11 29.08 47.62 32.40
CA LEU A 11 28.57 46.27 32.14
C LEU A 11 28.15 46.19 30.66
N LEU A 12 28.97 45.55 29.83
CA LEU A 12 28.58 45.12 28.49
C LEU A 12 27.71 43.87 28.64
N GLY A 13 26.39 44.03 28.61
CA GLY A 13 25.46 42.94 28.52
C GLY A 13 25.46 42.33 27.08
N GLY A 14 26.24 41.28 26.91
CA GLY A 14 26.17 40.46 25.68
C GLY A 14 24.82 39.73 25.64
N MET A 15 23.89 40.17 24.79
CA MET A 15 22.72 39.39 24.40
C MET A 15 23.23 38.23 23.55
N PHE A 16 23.35 37.04 24.15
CA PHE A 16 23.42 35.81 23.41
C PHE A 16 22.03 35.54 22.82
N LEU A 17 21.84 35.88 21.55
CA LEU A 17 20.76 35.35 20.75
C LEU A 17 21.04 33.85 20.58
N THR A 18 20.45 33.04 21.45
CA THR A 18 20.36 31.61 21.21
C THR A 18 19.33 31.41 20.06
N THR A 19 19.82 31.37 18.83
CA THR A 19 19.04 30.81 17.74
C THR A 19 18.86 29.34 18.07
N SER A 20 17.70 28.99 18.60
CA SER A 20 17.27 27.61 18.63
C SER A 20 17.16 27.16 17.17
N VAL A 21 18.18 26.48 16.67
CA VAL A 21 18.06 25.69 15.45
C VAL A 21 17.09 24.58 15.82
N SER A 22 15.81 24.78 15.46
CA SER A 22 14.85 23.70 15.47
C SER A 22 15.44 22.62 14.56
N ALA A 23 15.85 21.49 15.12
CA ALA A 23 16.26 20.35 14.33
C ALA A 23 15.08 20.04 13.39
N GLN A 24 15.29 20.18 12.09
CA GLN A 24 14.26 19.87 11.11
C GLN A 24 13.88 18.42 11.32
N GLN A 25 12.60 18.17 11.61
CA GLN A 25 12.10 16.83 11.84
C GLN A 25 12.35 16.01 10.57
N LYS A 26 12.94 14.83 10.72
CA LYS A 26 13.19 13.93 9.58
C LYS A 26 11.85 13.55 8.94
N GLU A 27 11.76 13.72 7.63
CA GLU A 27 10.63 13.26 6.82
C GLU A 27 10.98 11.99 6.05
N TYR A 28 10.09 11.02 6.08
CA TYR A 28 10.19 9.75 5.33
C TYR A 28 9.52 9.93 3.97
N THR A 29 10.25 10.56 3.04
CA THR A 29 9.77 10.84 1.67
C THR A 29 10.76 10.31 0.63
N ASP A 30 10.29 10.07 -0.60
CA ASP A 30 11.09 9.62 -1.75
C ASP A 30 11.76 8.24 -1.60
N GLY A 31 11.45 7.50 -0.53
CA GLY A 31 11.99 6.18 -0.24
C GLY A 31 10.94 5.07 -0.33
N VAL A 32 11.28 3.94 0.27
CA VAL A 32 10.43 2.75 0.33
C VAL A 32 10.38 2.23 1.76
N PHE A 33 9.18 2.05 2.28
CA PHE A 33 8.98 1.29 3.50
C PHE A 33 8.91 -0.20 3.18
N MET A 34 9.47 -1.03 4.05
CA MET A 34 9.33 -2.47 4.01
C MET A 34 8.51 -2.90 5.22
N LEU A 35 7.27 -3.34 4.96
CA LEU A 35 6.48 -4.01 5.99
C LEU A 35 7.04 -5.42 6.16
N ASN A 36 7.44 -5.73 7.39
CA ASN A 36 7.87 -7.06 7.78
C ASN A 36 6.75 -7.72 8.59
N GLU A 37 6.42 -8.94 8.22
CA GLU A 37 5.39 -9.72 8.90
C GLU A 37 5.72 -9.95 10.38
N GLY A 38 6.99 -10.21 10.66
CA GLY A 38 7.45 -10.75 11.93
C GLY A 38 7.22 -12.25 12.02
N SER A 39 7.67 -12.86 13.08
CA SER A 39 7.52 -14.31 13.31
C SER A 39 6.27 -14.58 14.13
N PHE A 40 5.25 -15.17 13.52
CA PHE A 40 3.97 -15.46 14.18
C PHE A 40 4.14 -16.09 15.57
N GLY A 41 3.58 -15.43 16.59
CA GLY A 41 3.67 -15.84 17.98
C GLY A 41 5.02 -15.61 18.67
N LYS A 42 6.02 -15.05 17.98
CA LYS A 42 7.36 -14.76 18.55
C LYS A 42 7.74 -13.29 18.40
N GLU A 43 7.51 -12.70 17.23
CA GLU A 43 7.87 -11.31 16.93
C GLU A 43 6.69 -10.59 16.33
N LYS A 44 6.58 -9.31 16.65
CA LYS A 44 5.56 -8.42 16.07
C LYS A 44 5.99 -7.94 14.69
N ALA A 45 5.02 -7.44 13.92
CA ALA A 45 5.29 -6.75 12.69
C ALA A 45 6.21 -5.56 12.92
N THR A 46 7.03 -5.25 11.93
CA THR A 46 7.91 -4.08 11.95
C THR A 46 7.86 -3.34 10.61
N LEU A 47 8.28 -2.09 10.61
CA LEU A 47 8.39 -1.28 9.42
C LEU A 47 9.81 -0.74 9.31
N ASN A 48 10.54 -1.14 8.27
CA ASN A 48 11.85 -0.60 7.93
C ASN A 48 11.69 0.43 6.81
N TYR A 49 12.63 1.35 6.68
CA TYR A 49 12.62 2.38 5.64
C TYR A 49 13.96 2.40 4.92
N LEU A 50 13.92 2.37 3.60
CA LEU A 50 15.05 2.57 2.70
C LEU A 50 14.94 3.98 2.12
N ASP A 51 15.93 4.83 2.39
CA ASP A 51 15.97 6.17 1.82
C ASP A 51 16.40 6.15 0.33
N LYS A 52 16.29 7.28 -0.34
CA LYS A 52 16.68 7.43 -1.75
C LYS A 52 18.18 7.30 -1.99
N GLU A 53 19.00 7.44 -0.97
CA GLU A 53 20.46 7.22 -0.97
C GLU A 53 20.83 5.74 -0.80
N GLY A 54 19.87 4.86 -0.45
CA GLY A 54 20.07 3.42 -0.27
C GLY A 54 20.43 3.02 1.17
N ASN A 55 20.16 3.85 2.16
CA ASN A 55 20.41 3.54 3.56
C ASN A 55 19.15 3.02 4.23
N TRP A 56 19.29 1.92 4.99
CA TRP A 56 18.22 1.38 5.80
C TRP A 56 18.12 2.06 7.17
N GLU A 57 16.89 2.33 7.58
CA GLU A 57 16.50 2.62 8.95
C GLU A 57 15.51 1.55 9.40
N TYR A 58 15.82 0.87 10.50
CA TYR A 58 15.05 -0.28 10.96
C TYR A 58 14.04 0.10 12.02
N ARG A 59 12.86 -0.54 11.99
CA ARG A 59 11.79 -0.38 12.98
C ARG A 59 11.35 1.07 13.18
N VAL A 60 11.18 1.80 12.07
CA VAL A 60 10.96 3.27 12.10
C VAL A 60 9.74 3.70 12.92
N ALA A 61 8.66 2.92 12.93
CA ALA A 61 7.48 3.23 13.74
C ALA A 61 7.80 3.17 15.25
N LEU A 62 8.52 2.14 15.67
CA LEU A 62 8.96 1.95 17.06
C LEU A 62 10.01 3.00 17.45
N ALA A 63 11.00 3.22 16.59
CA ALA A 63 12.07 4.21 16.81
C ALA A 63 11.50 5.63 17.00
N LYS A 64 10.42 5.95 16.27
CA LYS A 64 9.79 7.27 16.35
C LYS A 64 8.90 7.46 17.57
N ASN A 65 8.13 6.43 17.96
CA ASN A 65 7.09 6.56 18.97
C ASN A 65 7.41 5.90 20.32
N GLY A 66 8.52 5.16 20.41
CA GLY A 66 8.91 4.39 21.58
C GLY A 66 8.25 3.01 21.64
N GLU A 67 8.74 2.17 22.54
CA GLU A 67 8.39 0.74 22.63
C GLU A 67 6.92 0.45 22.95
N THR A 68 6.17 1.43 23.44
CA THR A 68 4.75 1.28 23.72
C THR A 68 3.88 1.31 22.46
N TYR A 69 4.44 1.71 21.32
CA TYR A 69 3.74 1.81 20.05
C TYR A 69 4.15 0.70 19.07
N GLU A 70 4.27 -0.50 19.56
CA GLU A 70 4.53 -1.65 18.70
C GLU A 70 3.37 -1.87 17.71
N LEU A 71 3.74 -2.40 16.54
CA LEU A 71 2.76 -2.87 15.56
C LEU A 71 2.16 -4.21 16.05
N GLY A 72 1.06 -4.63 15.43
CA GLY A 72 0.42 -5.88 15.79
C GLY A 72 1.20 -7.12 15.35
N THR A 73 0.78 -8.26 15.81
CA THR A 73 1.34 -9.54 15.40
C THR A 73 0.95 -9.84 13.96
N THR A 74 1.94 -10.23 13.15
CA THR A 74 1.75 -10.61 11.75
C THR A 74 1.21 -9.44 10.91
N GLY A 75 2.09 -8.53 10.53
CA GLY A 75 1.76 -7.51 9.53
C GLY A 75 1.35 -8.17 8.22
N CYS A 76 0.26 -7.74 7.62
CA CYS A 76 -0.24 -8.35 6.39
C CYS A 76 -0.60 -7.35 5.30
N TYR A 77 -0.62 -6.07 5.61
CA TYR A 77 -0.92 -5.04 4.62
C TYR A 77 -0.50 -3.66 5.11
N ALA A 78 0.01 -2.83 4.21
CA ALA A 78 0.16 -1.41 4.49
C ALA A 78 -0.08 -0.58 3.22
N THR A 79 -0.65 0.60 3.40
CA THR A 79 -0.90 1.54 2.32
C THR A 79 -0.77 2.98 2.80
N ILE A 80 -0.40 3.87 1.88
CA ILE A 80 -0.37 5.32 2.14
C ILE A 80 -1.50 5.96 1.37
N ALA A 81 -2.34 6.71 2.08
CA ALA A 81 -3.40 7.51 1.50
C ALA A 81 -3.59 8.79 2.30
N ASP A 82 -3.75 9.91 1.61
CA ASP A 82 -4.03 11.22 2.21
C ASP A 82 -3.06 11.66 3.31
N GLY A 83 -1.77 11.40 3.11
CA GLY A 83 -0.72 11.75 4.08
C GLY A 83 -0.65 10.83 5.28
N LYS A 84 -1.46 9.80 5.36
CA LYS A 84 -1.46 8.80 6.43
C LYS A 84 -1.01 7.44 5.91
N MET A 85 -0.30 6.69 6.73
CA MET A 85 0.00 5.29 6.51
C MET A 85 -0.90 4.44 7.40
N TYR A 86 -1.56 3.47 6.78
CA TYR A 86 -2.43 2.49 7.42
C TYR A 86 -1.73 1.14 7.40
N ILE A 87 -1.42 0.59 8.57
CA ILE A 87 -0.71 -0.68 8.75
C ILE A 87 -1.67 -1.67 9.39
N VAL A 88 -2.00 -2.73 8.68
CA VAL A 88 -2.94 -3.77 9.10
C VAL A 88 -2.18 -5.00 9.56
N SER A 89 -2.59 -5.54 10.70
CA SER A 89 -2.05 -6.75 11.28
C SER A 89 -3.18 -7.74 11.60
N LYS A 90 -2.82 -9.00 11.80
CA LYS A 90 -3.73 -9.95 12.42
C LYS A 90 -4.09 -9.50 13.83
N LYS A 91 -5.05 -10.20 14.42
CA LYS A 91 -5.37 -10.03 15.82
C LYS A 91 -4.19 -10.48 16.70
N LYS A 92 -4.35 -10.26 17.98
CA LYS A 92 -3.49 -10.66 19.07
C LYS A 92 -2.75 -11.98 18.87
N SER A 93 -1.48 -11.98 19.25
CA SER A 93 -0.65 -13.18 19.34
C SER A 93 -1.31 -14.28 20.17
N VAL A 94 -1.18 -15.52 19.68
CA VAL A 94 -1.63 -16.71 20.43
C VAL A 94 -0.84 -16.91 21.73
N ALA A 95 0.40 -16.42 21.77
CA ALA A 95 1.31 -16.59 22.91
C ALA A 95 0.99 -15.65 24.08
N ASP A 96 0.46 -14.46 23.80
CA ASP A 96 0.09 -13.49 24.83
C ASP A 96 -1.40 -13.16 24.76
N LYS A 97 -2.17 -13.83 25.60
CA LYS A 97 -3.63 -13.68 25.64
C LYS A 97 -4.09 -12.38 26.30
N GLU A 98 -3.22 -11.66 26.98
CA GLU A 98 -3.59 -10.47 27.75
C GLU A 98 -3.22 -9.16 27.02
N ALA A 99 -2.18 -9.14 26.22
CA ALA A 99 -1.81 -7.96 25.46
C ALA A 99 -2.78 -7.73 24.28
N ALA A 100 -3.25 -6.51 24.12
CA ALA A 100 -4.10 -6.11 22.99
C ALA A 100 -3.21 -5.52 21.90
N ASP A 101 -2.70 -6.35 21.00
CA ASP A 101 -1.95 -5.88 19.84
C ASP A 101 -2.86 -5.11 18.88
N PRO A 102 -2.39 -4.02 18.27
CA PRO A 102 -3.20 -3.28 17.30
C PRO A 102 -3.46 -4.09 16.03
N THR A 103 -4.73 -4.15 15.63
CA THR A 103 -5.14 -4.71 14.33
C THR A 103 -4.93 -3.70 13.21
N LEU A 104 -5.05 -2.41 13.53
CA LEU A 104 -4.77 -1.31 12.60
C LEU A 104 -4.00 -0.22 13.33
N THR A 105 -2.87 0.17 12.77
CA THR A 105 -2.10 1.36 13.19
C THR A 105 -2.15 2.41 12.10
N VAL A 106 -2.48 3.64 12.47
CA VAL A 106 -2.48 4.81 11.59
C VAL A 106 -1.34 5.72 12.00
N CYS A 107 -0.44 6.01 11.07
CA CYS A 107 0.67 6.95 11.27
C CYS A 107 0.57 8.13 10.30
N ASP A 108 1.13 9.26 10.67
CA ASP A 108 1.51 10.27 9.68
C ASP A 108 2.56 9.68 8.74
N ALA A 109 2.31 9.71 7.43
CA ALA A 109 3.13 9.01 6.45
C ALA A 109 4.51 9.65 6.24
N LYS A 110 4.70 10.92 6.65
CA LYS A 110 5.99 11.61 6.56
C LYS A 110 6.81 11.50 7.82
N THR A 111 6.17 11.56 8.98
CA THR A 111 6.89 11.63 10.26
C THR A 111 6.92 10.30 10.99
N MET A 112 6.08 9.35 10.60
CA MET A 112 5.83 8.08 11.30
C MET A 112 5.29 8.25 12.72
N GLU A 113 4.79 9.42 13.07
CA GLU A 113 4.08 9.62 14.33
C GLU A 113 2.77 8.85 14.33
N VAL A 114 2.52 8.07 15.36
CA VAL A 114 1.27 7.31 15.51
C VAL A 114 0.12 8.29 15.79
N ILE A 115 -0.89 8.25 14.94
CA ILE A 115 -2.13 9.03 15.06
C ILE A 115 -3.18 8.24 15.83
N ALA A 116 -3.33 6.95 15.52
CA ALA A 116 -4.29 6.07 16.15
C ALA A 116 -3.84 4.61 16.12
N GLN A 117 -4.22 3.85 17.13
CA GLN A 117 -4.12 2.38 17.15
C GLN A 117 -5.46 1.77 17.54
N ILE A 118 -5.95 0.86 16.73
CA ILE A 118 -7.17 0.10 16.94
C ILE A 118 -6.78 -1.32 17.32
N ASN A 119 -6.90 -1.65 18.60
CA ASN A 119 -6.42 -2.91 19.14
C ASN A 119 -7.36 -4.09 18.83
N THR A 120 -8.67 -3.82 18.78
CA THR A 120 -9.65 -4.89 18.59
C THR A 120 -10.76 -4.44 17.65
N ILE A 121 -10.99 -5.26 16.63
CA ILE A 121 -12.15 -5.16 15.77
C ILE A 121 -13.03 -6.36 16.11
N PRO A 122 -14.25 -6.17 16.60
CA PRO A 122 -15.10 -7.29 16.94
C PRO A 122 -15.49 -8.08 15.70
N ASN A 123 -15.64 -9.40 15.83
CA ASN A 123 -16.30 -10.19 14.80
C ASN A 123 -17.79 -9.81 14.68
N ALA A 124 -18.48 -10.37 13.68
CA ALA A 124 -19.89 -10.05 13.42
C ALA A 124 -20.81 -10.30 14.65
N GLU A 125 -20.49 -11.30 15.47
CA GLU A 125 -21.26 -11.67 16.67
C GLU A 125 -20.82 -10.89 17.92
N GLY A 126 -19.75 -10.12 17.85
CA GLY A 126 -19.18 -9.41 19.01
C GLY A 126 -18.55 -10.32 20.07
N THR A 127 -18.28 -11.58 19.75
CA THR A 127 -17.80 -12.61 20.70
C THR A 127 -16.29 -12.81 20.65
N ALA A 128 -15.63 -12.40 19.57
CA ALA A 128 -14.20 -12.54 19.36
C ALA A 128 -13.63 -11.37 18.54
N ALA A 129 -12.32 -11.25 18.48
CA ALA A 129 -11.65 -10.30 17.61
C ALA A 129 -11.48 -10.87 16.19
N ALA A 130 -11.78 -10.06 15.19
CA ALA A 130 -11.48 -10.34 13.80
C ALA A 130 -10.01 -10.06 13.48
N ASP A 131 -9.40 -10.85 12.60
CA ASP A 131 -8.09 -10.53 12.02
C ASP A 131 -8.24 -9.46 10.95
N GLY A 132 -7.36 -8.46 10.92
CA GLY A 132 -7.25 -7.53 9.81
C GLY A 132 -6.68 -8.20 8.56
N ARG A 133 -7.04 -7.66 7.37
CA ARG A 133 -6.55 -8.15 6.08
C ARG A 133 -6.02 -7.03 5.20
N ALA A 134 -6.83 -6.09 4.76
CA ALA A 134 -6.42 -4.98 3.92
C ALA A 134 -7.19 -3.71 4.28
N PHE A 135 -6.67 -2.57 3.84
CA PHE A 135 -7.28 -1.26 4.03
C PHE A 135 -7.36 -0.52 2.70
N LEU A 136 -8.49 0.10 2.44
CA LEU A 136 -8.72 0.96 1.28
C LEU A 136 -9.29 2.30 1.73
N ALA A 137 -8.60 3.40 1.39
CA ALA A 137 -9.11 4.75 1.61
C ALA A 137 -9.85 5.25 0.35
N VAL A 138 -11.07 5.74 0.51
CA VAL A 138 -11.86 6.38 -0.55
C VAL A 138 -12.11 7.84 -0.16
N LYS A 139 -11.22 8.71 -0.62
CA LYS A 139 -11.19 10.14 -0.27
C LYS A 139 -12.47 10.87 -0.66
N ASP A 140 -13.06 10.52 -1.81
CA ASP A 140 -14.26 11.15 -2.34
C ASP A 140 -15.43 11.17 -1.33
N PHE A 141 -15.43 10.21 -0.40
CA PHE A 141 -16.47 10.07 0.62
C PHE A 141 -15.94 10.21 2.05
N ASN A 142 -14.68 10.56 2.23
CA ASN A 142 -14.00 10.60 3.53
C ASN A 142 -14.13 9.29 4.32
N LYS A 143 -14.10 8.16 3.60
CA LYS A 143 -14.29 6.81 4.14
C LYS A 143 -13.12 5.91 3.86
N GLY A 144 -12.80 5.08 4.84
CA GLY A 144 -11.98 3.89 4.67
C GLY A 144 -12.84 2.63 4.72
N PHE A 145 -12.29 1.57 4.16
CA PHE A 145 -12.82 0.21 4.21
C PHE A 145 -11.73 -0.71 4.73
N LEU A 146 -12.03 -1.44 5.80
CA LEU A 146 -11.11 -2.39 6.41
C LEU A 146 -11.67 -3.79 6.22
N SER A 147 -10.99 -4.61 5.45
CA SER A 147 -11.34 -6.02 5.31
C SER A 147 -10.74 -6.86 6.43
N THR A 148 -11.48 -7.88 6.85
CA THR A 148 -11.12 -8.73 7.98
C THR A 148 -11.52 -10.18 7.72
N THR A 149 -11.22 -11.08 8.67
CA THR A 149 -11.75 -12.45 8.64
C THR A 149 -13.28 -12.52 8.78
N ASP A 150 -13.92 -11.44 9.19
CA ASP A 150 -15.35 -11.41 9.51
C ASP A 150 -16.14 -10.40 8.67
N GLY A 151 -15.57 -9.92 7.59
CA GLY A 151 -16.23 -9.02 6.67
C GLY A 151 -15.52 -7.68 6.49
N VAL A 152 -16.22 -6.73 5.91
CA VAL A 152 -15.71 -5.38 5.61
C VAL A 152 -16.33 -4.38 6.56
N PHE A 153 -15.46 -3.66 7.27
CA PHE A 153 -15.84 -2.57 8.18
C PHE A 153 -15.63 -1.22 7.53
N THR A 154 -16.48 -0.27 7.83
CA THR A 154 -16.24 1.14 7.51
C THR A 154 -15.21 1.73 8.45
N PHE A 155 -14.55 2.80 8.00
CA PHE A 155 -13.58 3.56 8.78
C PHE A 155 -13.77 5.05 8.49
N SER A 156 -13.72 5.90 9.51
CA SER A 156 -13.69 7.35 9.36
C SER A 156 -12.26 7.82 9.11
N LEU A 157 -11.98 8.39 7.93
CA LEU A 157 -10.67 8.97 7.62
C LEU A 157 -10.40 10.25 8.42
N GLU A 158 -11.45 10.95 8.87
CA GLU A 158 -11.38 12.16 9.68
C GLU A 158 -11.01 11.82 11.13
N ASP A 159 -11.76 10.95 11.75
CA ASP A 159 -11.63 10.64 13.19
C ASP A 159 -10.64 9.50 13.45
N ASN A 160 -10.18 8.78 12.41
CA ASN A 160 -9.35 7.58 12.51
C ASN A 160 -9.98 6.48 13.40
N THR A 161 -11.26 6.23 13.20
CA THR A 161 -12.02 5.24 13.97
C THR A 161 -12.69 4.20 13.09
N VAL A 162 -12.74 2.95 13.57
CA VAL A 162 -13.49 1.87 12.91
C VAL A 162 -14.98 2.10 13.15
N GLY A 163 -15.75 2.03 12.06
CA GLY A 163 -17.19 2.15 12.07
C GLY A 163 -17.90 0.78 12.15
N LYS A 164 -18.96 0.63 11.38
CA LYS A 164 -19.80 -0.57 11.42
C LYS A 164 -19.35 -1.61 10.40
N LEU A 165 -19.60 -2.87 10.70
CA LEU A 165 -19.60 -3.95 9.74
C LEU A 165 -20.67 -3.68 8.67
N ILE A 166 -20.29 -3.77 7.40
CA ILE A 166 -21.22 -3.64 6.27
C ILE A 166 -22.09 -4.89 6.23
N ALA A 167 -23.40 -4.70 6.36
CA ALA A 167 -24.36 -5.80 6.39
C ALA A 167 -24.26 -6.68 5.14
N GLY A 168 -24.26 -7.99 5.30
CA GLY A 168 -24.10 -8.96 4.22
C GLY A 168 -22.66 -9.23 3.80
N THR A 169 -21.68 -8.55 4.36
CA THR A 169 -20.25 -8.88 4.18
C THR A 169 -19.73 -9.76 5.29
N ASP A 170 -20.52 -9.98 6.35
CA ASP A 170 -20.20 -10.81 7.49
C ASP A 170 -19.75 -12.20 7.07
N GLY A 171 -18.62 -12.62 7.64
CA GLY A 171 -18.03 -13.92 7.38
C GLY A 171 -18.85 -15.03 8.02
N LEU A 172 -19.26 -15.98 7.23
CA LEU A 172 -19.56 -17.30 7.78
C LEU A 172 -18.23 -17.92 8.22
N ALA A 173 -18.23 -18.75 9.26
CA ALA A 173 -17.02 -19.36 9.81
C ALA A 173 -15.98 -19.73 8.71
N ASN A 174 -14.78 -19.20 8.84
CA ASN A 174 -13.67 -19.30 7.88
C ASN A 174 -13.88 -18.60 6.52
N ASN A 175 -14.83 -17.72 6.39
CA ASN A 175 -14.94 -16.84 5.24
C ASN A 175 -14.10 -15.59 5.49
N GLN A 176 -13.26 -15.22 4.52
CA GLN A 176 -12.32 -14.12 4.68
C GLN A 176 -12.47 -13.13 3.55
N THR A 177 -12.58 -11.84 3.90
CA THR A 177 -12.45 -10.78 2.92
C THR A 177 -10.97 -10.41 2.75
N GLY A 178 -10.55 -10.13 1.54
CA GLY A 178 -9.17 -9.85 1.18
C GLY A 178 -8.95 -8.42 0.73
N ASN A 179 -8.09 -8.27 -0.30
CA ASN A 179 -7.80 -6.97 -0.88
C ASN A 179 -9.02 -6.34 -1.58
N MET A 180 -8.95 -5.04 -1.75
CA MET A 180 -10.03 -4.23 -2.29
C MET A 180 -9.51 -3.24 -3.32
N VAL A 181 -10.34 -2.90 -4.30
CA VAL A 181 -10.12 -1.79 -5.24
C VAL A 181 -11.35 -0.89 -5.29
N TYR A 182 -11.12 0.38 -5.58
CA TYR A 182 -12.17 1.38 -5.78
C TYR A 182 -12.24 1.78 -7.25
N ALA A 183 -13.42 1.66 -7.85
CA ALA A 183 -13.70 2.15 -9.20
C ALA A 183 -15.17 2.53 -9.34
N ASP A 184 -15.46 3.58 -10.08
CA ASP A 184 -16.81 4.02 -10.45
C ASP A 184 -17.80 4.12 -9.26
N GLY A 185 -17.34 4.70 -8.15
CA GLY A 185 -18.16 4.88 -6.94
C GLY A 185 -18.40 3.62 -6.13
N LYS A 186 -17.74 2.52 -6.46
CA LYS A 186 -17.91 1.22 -5.81
C LYS A 186 -16.58 0.69 -5.27
N VAL A 187 -16.65 -0.02 -4.16
CA VAL A 187 -15.57 -0.83 -3.62
C VAL A 187 -15.83 -2.28 -4.02
N TYR A 188 -14.83 -2.90 -4.60
CA TYR A 188 -14.80 -4.30 -4.97
C TYR A 188 -13.88 -5.03 -4.00
N ALA A 189 -14.45 -5.87 -3.14
CA ALA A 189 -13.70 -6.59 -2.12
C ALA A 189 -13.73 -8.10 -2.40
N VAL A 190 -12.56 -8.74 -2.37
CA VAL A 190 -12.48 -10.20 -2.49
C VAL A 190 -13.11 -10.84 -1.27
N ASP A 191 -13.97 -11.82 -1.48
CA ASP A 191 -14.45 -12.75 -0.48
C ASP A 191 -14.14 -14.17 -0.95
N GLN A 192 -13.29 -14.86 -0.21
CA GLN A 192 -12.73 -16.15 -0.63
C GLN A 192 -13.77 -17.23 -0.93
N ARG A 193 -14.96 -17.17 -0.32
CA ARG A 193 -15.98 -18.21 -0.51
C ARG A 193 -17.13 -17.75 -1.39
N ARG A 194 -17.49 -16.47 -1.30
CA ARG A 194 -18.65 -15.93 -2.01
C ARG A 194 -18.31 -15.35 -3.38
N GLY A 195 -17.05 -14.93 -3.57
CA GLY A 195 -16.61 -14.30 -4.80
C GLY A 195 -16.21 -12.84 -4.62
N LEU A 196 -16.76 -11.91 -5.37
CA LEU A 196 -16.45 -10.49 -5.33
C LEU A 196 -17.65 -9.70 -4.77
N LEU A 197 -17.43 -9.06 -3.63
CA LEU A 197 -18.40 -8.15 -3.01
C LEU A 197 -18.38 -6.81 -3.74
N VAL A 198 -19.52 -6.33 -4.18
CA VAL A 198 -19.71 -5.02 -4.82
C VAL A 198 -20.42 -4.12 -3.82
N ILE A 199 -19.71 -3.12 -3.31
CA ILE A 199 -20.16 -2.23 -2.24
C ILE A 199 -20.31 -0.82 -2.78
N ASP A 200 -21.44 -0.15 -2.52
CA ASP A 200 -21.59 1.29 -2.75
C ASP A 200 -20.66 2.05 -1.79
N ALA A 201 -19.67 2.78 -2.33
CA ALA A 201 -18.68 3.43 -1.51
C ALA A 201 -19.24 4.61 -0.71
N ALA A 202 -20.24 5.34 -1.27
CA ALA A 202 -20.84 6.49 -0.60
C ALA A 202 -21.73 6.07 0.57
N LYS A 203 -22.56 5.02 0.37
CA LYS A 203 -23.51 4.53 1.37
C LYS A 203 -22.91 3.48 2.31
N ALA A 204 -21.82 2.82 1.89
CA ALA A 204 -21.24 1.66 2.54
C ALA A 204 -22.27 0.51 2.65
N GLU A 205 -22.91 0.20 1.56
CA GLU A 205 -23.93 -0.86 1.44
C GLU A 205 -23.51 -1.91 0.42
N LEU A 206 -23.65 -3.18 0.76
CA LEU A 206 -23.45 -4.28 -0.19
C LEU A 206 -24.55 -4.24 -1.25
N LEU A 207 -24.17 -4.03 -2.52
CA LEU A 207 -25.11 -4.01 -3.63
C LEU A 207 -25.38 -5.42 -4.16
N LYS A 208 -24.33 -6.22 -4.31
CA LYS A 208 -24.41 -7.62 -4.75
C LYS A 208 -23.10 -8.36 -4.52
N THR A 209 -23.15 -9.67 -4.68
CA THR A 209 -21.97 -10.54 -4.76
C THR A 209 -21.90 -11.12 -6.17
N VAL A 210 -20.70 -11.09 -6.77
CA VAL A 210 -20.40 -11.74 -8.06
C VAL A 210 -19.66 -13.03 -7.75
N ASN A 211 -20.35 -14.15 -7.93
CA ASN A 211 -19.78 -15.46 -7.66
C ASN A 211 -18.66 -15.78 -8.66
N ASN A 212 -17.67 -16.52 -8.20
CA ASN A 212 -16.72 -17.15 -9.12
C ASN A 212 -17.39 -18.38 -9.76
N GLU A 213 -17.59 -18.32 -11.06
CA GLU A 213 -18.20 -19.44 -11.82
C GLU A 213 -17.13 -20.46 -12.28
N GLY A 214 -15.85 -20.10 -12.15
CA GLY A 214 -14.73 -20.96 -12.52
C GLY A 214 -14.21 -21.83 -11.39
N GLU A 215 -13.10 -22.50 -11.66
CA GLU A 215 -12.39 -23.28 -10.65
C GLU A 215 -11.69 -22.37 -9.63
N GLY A 216 -11.75 -22.76 -8.36
CA GLY A 216 -11.08 -22.06 -7.25
C GLY A 216 -11.92 -20.90 -6.69
N SER A 217 -11.32 -20.18 -5.76
CA SER A 217 -11.90 -18.99 -5.12
C SER A 217 -11.07 -17.77 -5.48
N TYR A 218 -11.68 -16.59 -5.54
CA TYR A 218 -10.94 -15.34 -5.72
C TYR A 218 -9.97 -15.12 -4.56
N ASN A 219 -8.79 -14.61 -4.87
CA ASN A 219 -7.70 -14.47 -3.91
C ASN A 219 -7.15 -13.04 -3.84
N SER A 220 -6.56 -12.52 -4.91
CA SER A 220 -6.06 -11.15 -4.98
C SER A 220 -6.80 -10.36 -6.06
N ILE A 221 -6.84 -9.05 -5.91
CA ILE A 221 -7.48 -8.13 -6.85
C ILE A 221 -6.57 -6.95 -7.13
N VAL A 222 -6.53 -6.49 -8.37
CA VAL A 222 -5.79 -5.29 -8.77
C VAL A 222 -6.53 -4.56 -9.88
N GLN A 223 -6.42 -3.23 -9.90
CA GLN A 223 -6.85 -2.42 -11.02
C GLN A 223 -5.64 -2.13 -11.93
N ALA A 224 -5.78 -2.44 -13.21
CA ALA A 224 -4.77 -2.18 -14.22
C ALA A 224 -4.80 -0.72 -14.70
N LYS A 225 -3.76 -0.30 -15.42
CA LYS A 225 -3.62 1.05 -15.96
C LYS A 225 -4.78 1.47 -16.88
N ASP A 226 -5.36 0.54 -17.63
CA ASP A 226 -6.52 0.78 -18.50
C ASP A 226 -7.86 0.85 -17.76
N GLY A 227 -7.83 0.75 -16.41
CA GLY A 227 -9.03 0.73 -15.56
C GLY A 227 -9.69 -0.64 -15.41
N SER A 228 -9.25 -1.67 -16.15
CA SER A 228 -9.77 -3.03 -15.99
C SER A 228 -9.36 -3.61 -14.63
N ILE A 229 -10.21 -4.43 -14.06
CA ILE A 229 -9.98 -5.10 -12.77
C ILE A 229 -9.63 -6.56 -13.03
N TRP A 230 -8.63 -7.06 -12.33
CA TRP A 230 -8.12 -8.42 -12.49
C TRP A 230 -8.06 -9.14 -11.16
N LEU A 231 -8.35 -10.42 -11.18
CA LEU A 231 -8.43 -11.29 -10.02
C LEU A 231 -7.55 -12.53 -10.23
N THR A 232 -6.88 -12.96 -9.17
CA THR A 232 -6.28 -14.29 -9.11
C THR A 232 -7.23 -15.27 -8.46
N CYS A 233 -7.05 -16.56 -8.73
CA CYS A 233 -7.83 -17.63 -8.17
C CYS A 233 -6.95 -18.69 -7.51
N SER A 234 -7.48 -19.33 -6.46
CA SER A 234 -6.81 -20.47 -5.83
C SER A 234 -7.81 -21.53 -5.43
N LYS A 235 -7.38 -22.81 -5.44
CA LYS A 235 -8.16 -23.94 -4.95
C LYS A 235 -7.47 -24.53 -3.74
N SER A 236 -8.05 -24.29 -2.56
CA SER A 236 -7.40 -24.64 -1.29
C SER A 236 -6.03 -23.93 -1.18
N THR A 237 -4.93 -24.66 -1.09
CA THR A 237 -3.56 -24.15 -1.00
C THR A 237 -2.83 -24.11 -2.35
N LYS A 238 -3.54 -24.34 -3.46
CA LYS A 238 -2.94 -24.40 -4.81
C LYS A 238 -3.53 -23.33 -5.72
N ALA A 239 -2.67 -22.66 -6.45
CA ALA A 239 -3.11 -21.81 -7.55
C ALA A 239 -3.82 -22.63 -8.63
N VAL A 240 -4.75 -22.01 -9.33
CA VAL A 240 -5.37 -22.54 -10.55
C VAL A 240 -4.74 -21.86 -11.76
N SER A 241 -4.77 -22.51 -12.91
CA SER A 241 -4.05 -22.06 -14.11
C SER A 241 -4.82 -20.99 -14.89
N HIS A 242 -5.49 -20.06 -14.22
CA HIS A 242 -6.17 -18.94 -14.86
C HIS A 242 -6.21 -17.70 -13.94
N ILE A 243 -6.44 -16.56 -14.57
CA ILE A 243 -6.80 -15.29 -13.93
C ILE A 243 -8.15 -14.84 -14.50
N VAL A 244 -8.80 -13.91 -13.81
CA VAL A 244 -10.12 -13.43 -14.20
C VAL A 244 -10.10 -11.92 -14.43
N LYS A 245 -10.55 -11.47 -15.60
CA LYS A 245 -10.85 -10.07 -15.86
C LYS A 245 -12.27 -9.79 -15.41
N PHE A 246 -12.44 -8.73 -14.63
CA PHE A 246 -13.74 -8.26 -14.17
C PHE A 246 -14.05 -6.91 -14.80
N ASN A 247 -15.29 -6.77 -15.30
CA ASN A 247 -15.79 -5.52 -15.84
C ASN A 247 -16.67 -4.81 -14.81
N PRO A 248 -16.26 -3.66 -14.25
CA PRO A 248 -17.04 -2.95 -13.24
C PRO A 248 -18.36 -2.36 -13.75
N SER A 249 -18.51 -2.15 -15.07
CA SER A 249 -19.71 -1.51 -15.64
C SER A 249 -20.94 -2.42 -15.63
N ASP A 250 -20.77 -3.72 -15.87
CA ASP A 250 -21.85 -4.71 -15.93
C ASP A 250 -21.65 -5.88 -14.97
N CYS A 251 -20.49 -5.92 -14.29
CA CYS A 251 -20.04 -6.99 -13.41
C CYS A 251 -19.89 -8.35 -14.11
N SER A 252 -19.64 -8.36 -15.40
CA SER A 252 -19.26 -9.57 -16.13
C SER A 252 -17.83 -9.98 -15.82
N THR A 253 -17.55 -11.27 -16.01
CA THR A 253 -16.21 -11.84 -15.82
C THR A 253 -15.75 -12.53 -17.09
N GLU A 254 -14.44 -12.51 -17.33
CA GLU A 254 -13.79 -13.23 -18.40
C GLU A 254 -12.65 -14.05 -17.81
N THR A 255 -12.69 -15.37 -17.95
CA THR A 255 -11.59 -16.26 -17.55
C THR A 255 -10.50 -16.27 -18.61
N VAL A 256 -9.27 -16.01 -18.21
CA VAL A 256 -8.07 -16.05 -19.05
C VAL A 256 -7.17 -17.18 -18.59
N ASN A 257 -7.12 -18.25 -19.39
CA ASN A 257 -6.27 -19.40 -19.10
C ASN A 257 -4.80 -19.03 -19.29
N LEU A 258 -3.96 -19.47 -18.34
CA LEU A 258 -2.53 -19.31 -18.40
C LEU A 258 -1.88 -20.52 -19.07
N PRO A 259 -0.67 -20.37 -19.62
CA PRO A 259 0.09 -21.50 -20.17
C PRO A 259 0.33 -22.61 -19.15
N GLU A 260 0.58 -23.82 -19.61
CA GLU A 260 0.93 -24.96 -18.76
C GLU A 260 2.16 -24.62 -17.89
N GLY A 261 2.07 -24.92 -16.59
CA GLY A 261 3.14 -24.66 -15.63
C GLY A 261 3.21 -23.21 -15.14
N VAL A 262 2.36 -22.31 -15.65
CA VAL A 262 2.25 -20.93 -15.16
C VAL A 262 1.05 -20.82 -14.24
N TYR A 263 1.30 -20.36 -13.02
CA TYR A 263 0.27 -20.20 -12.01
C TYR A 263 0.33 -18.80 -11.42
N PRO A 264 -0.82 -18.16 -11.10
CA PRO A 264 -0.84 -16.97 -10.28
C PRO A 264 -0.41 -17.30 -8.84
N PRO A 265 -0.09 -16.31 -8.02
CA PRO A 265 0.24 -16.57 -6.63
C PRO A 265 -0.96 -17.19 -5.91
N THR A 266 -0.69 -18.12 -5.00
CA THR A 266 -1.70 -18.66 -4.12
C THR A 266 -1.46 -18.17 -2.70
N ASN A 267 -2.56 -17.95 -1.99
CA ASN A 267 -2.53 -17.62 -0.58
C ASN A 267 -3.01 -18.83 0.24
N SER A 268 -2.08 -19.56 0.81
CA SER A 268 -2.38 -20.81 1.53
C SER A 268 -3.15 -20.61 2.83
N TRP A 269 -3.11 -19.41 3.39
CA TRP A 269 -3.76 -19.05 4.65
C TRP A 269 -5.02 -18.22 4.46
N GLY A 270 -5.67 -18.38 3.35
CA GLY A 270 -6.80 -17.56 3.01
C GLY A 270 -6.37 -16.19 2.52
N ALA A 271 -7.10 -15.13 2.80
CA ALA A 271 -6.76 -13.76 2.39
C ALA A 271 -5.63 -13.14 3.25
N TRP A 272 -4.77 -13.93 3.85
CA TRP A 272 -3.71 -13.46 4.74
C TRP A 272 -2.71 -12.54 4.04
N ASN A 273 -2.24 -12.89 2.84
CA ASN A 273 -1.43 -12.02 2.00
C ASN A 273 -2.31 -11.47 0.87
N PRO A 274 -3.11 -10.45 1.12
CA PRO A 274 -4.20 -10.09 0.20
C PRO A 274 -3.72 -9.46 -1.10
N ASP A 275 -2.46 -9.07 -1.22
CA ASP A 275 -1.94 -8.26 -2.33
C ASP A 275 -0.71 -8.88 -3.01
N CYS A 276 -0.85 -10.12 -3.50
CA CYS A 276 0.22 -10.83 -4.21
C CYS A 276 0.25 -10.54 -5.73
N PHE A 277 -0.51 -9.57 -6.21
CA PHE A 277 -0.73 -9.26 -7.61
C PHE A 277 -0.56 -7.75 -7.82
N THR A 278 0.30 -7.32 -8.75
CA THR A 278 0.57 -5.90 -8.95
C THR A 278 0.44 -5.50 -10.41
N ALA A 279 0.00 -4.26 -10.65
CA ALA A 279 -0.16 -3.69 -11.98
C ALA A 279 0.88 -2.61 -12.26
N SER A 280 1.35 -2.52 -13.50
CA SER A 280 2.21 -1.44 -13.94
C SER A 280 1.44 -0.12 -14.03
N THR A 281 2.13 0.96 -13.70
CA THR A 281 1.64 2.33 -13.89
C THR A 281 2.06 2.93 -15.22
N THR A 282 3.09 2.36 -15.87
CA THR A 282 3.66 2.86 -17.12
C THR A 282 3.17 2.11 -18.34
N GLU A 283 2.89 0.81 -18.22
CA GLU A 283 2.38 -0.04 -19.30
C GLU A 283 1.10 -0.78 -18.88
N ASN A 284 0.36 -1.35 -19.83
CA ASN A 284 -0.85 -2.12 -19.53
C ASN A 284 -0.49 -3.58 -19.26
N ALA A 285 0.13 -3.83 -18.10
CA ALA A 285 0.65 -5.14 -17.70
C ALA A 285 0.45 -5.43 -16.22
N LEU A 286 0.39 -6.72 -15.90
CA LEU A 286 0.31 -7.25 -14.54
C LEU A 286 1.56 -8.07 -14.23
N PHE A 287 1.93 -8.12 -12.95
CA PHE A 287 3.10 -8.86 -12.47
C PHE A 287 2.77 -9.64 -11.21
N TRP A 288 3.42 -10.81 -11.05
CA TRP A 288 3.29 -11.62 -9.84
C TRP A 288 4.46 -12.60 -9.69
N ASN A 289 4.67 -13.05 -8.46
CA ASN A 289 5.53 -14.19 -8.18
C ASN A 289 4.73 -15.48 -8.32
N GLY A 290 5.10 -16.30 -9.30
CA GLY A 290 4.48 -17.60 -9.52
C GLY A 290 4.87 -18.58 -8.41
N ALA A 291 3.89 -19.01 -7.62
CA ALA A 291 4.06 -20.00 -6.56
C ALA A 291 3.04 -21.12 -6.71
N THR A 292 3.51 -22.35 -6.66
CA THR A 292 2.68 -23.55 -6.76
C THR A 292 2.54 -24.30 -5.45
N GLY A 293 3.21 -23.83 -4.41
CA GLY A 293 3.28 -24.49 -3.11
C GLY A 293 2.62 -23.69 -2.01
N ASP A 294 2.71 -24.21 -0.82
CA ASP A 294 2.34 -23.51 0.39
C ASP A 294 3.23 -22.27 0.59
N TRP A 295 2.74 -21.29 1.34
CA TRP A 295 3.48 -20.12 1.77
C TRP A 295 3.74 -19.04 0.71
N SER A 296 3.14 -19.12 -0.46
CA SER A 296 3.30 -18.12 -1.54
C SER A 296 4.76 -17.77 -1.87
N ASN A 297 5.67 -18.72 -1.73
CA ASN A 297 7.08 -18.52 -2.04
C ASN A 297 7.32 -18.74 -3.52
N GLY A 298 7.72 -17.71 -4.23
CA GLY A 298 7.93 -17.76 -5.67
C GLY A 298 9.38 -17.53 -6.06
N GLN A 299 9.85 -18.34 -7.04
CA GLN A 299 11.16 -18.17 -7.69
C GLN A 299 11.04 -17.69 -9.15
N HIS A 300 9.83 -17.62 -9.67
CA HIS A 300 9.54 -17.09 -11.00
C HIS A 300 8.73 -15.79 -10.88
N ILE A 301 9.13 -14.77 -11.61
CA ILE A 301 8.34 -13.55 -11.74
C ILE A 301 7.79 -13.51 -13.16
N TYR A 302 6.48 -13.44 -13.25
CA TYR A 302 5.76 -13.39 -14.50
C TYR A 302 5.27 -11.98 -14.82
N LYS A 303 5.24 -11.66 -16.10
CA LYS A 303 4.60 -10.49 -16.67
C LYS A 303 3.47 -10.94 -17.60
N PHE A 304 2.30 -10.34 -17.44
CA PHE A 304 1.14 -10.55 -18.30
C PHE A 304 0.82 -9.25 -19.04
N ASP A 305 0.88 -9.30 -20.36
CA ASP A 305 0.43 -8.21 -21.23
C ASP A 305 -1.09 -8.30 -21.41
N ILE A 306 -1.80 -7.27 -20.97
CA ILE A 306 -3.27 -7.25 -20.94
C ILE A 306 -3.85 -7.18 -22.36
N ALA A 307 -3.21 -6.48 -23.28
CA ALA A 307 -3.73 -6.30 -24.62
C ALA A 307 -3.63 -7.58 -25.46
N THR A 308 -2.52 -8.30 -25.33
CA THR A 308 -2.25 -9.53 -26.08
C THR A 308 -2.69 -10.80 -25.33
N LYS A 309 -2.94 -10.68 -24.02
CA LYS A 309 -3.20 -11.80 -23.09
C LYS A 309 -2.04 -12.81 -23.05
N GLN A 310 -0.81 -12.36 -23.27
CA GLN A 310 0.39 -13.18 -23.25
C GLN A 310 1.11 -13.07 -21.91
N VAL A 311 1.57 -14.23 -21.41
CA VAL A 311 2.45 -14.32 -20.24
C VAL A 311 3.88 -14.52 -20.70
N SER A 312 4.79 -13.82 -20.07
CA SER A 312 6.24 -14.04 -20.21
C SER A 312 6.88 -14.25 -18.85
N LEU A 313 7.91 -15.09 -18.81
CA LEU A 313 8.77 -15.23 -17.65
C LEU A 313 9.74 -14.05 -17.66
N LEU A 314 9.61 -13.15 -16.69
CA LEU A 314 10.46 -11.96 -16.57
C LEU A 314 11.75 -12.29 -15.82
N LEU A 315 11.65 -13.01 -14.69
CA LEU A 315 12.79 -13.42 -13.86
C LEU A 315 12.65 -14.89 -13.46
N ASP A 316 13.80 -15.57 -13.45
CA ASP A 316 13.94 -16.96 -12.97
C ASP A 316 15.08 -17.03 -11.95
N PHE A 317 14.74 -17.35 -10.71
CA PHE A 317 15.68 -17.49 -9.61
C PHE A 317 16.07 -18.94 -9.33
N THR A 318 15.54 -19.92 -10.07
CA THR A 318 15.77 -21.34 -9.79
C THR A 318 17.20 -21.77 -9.98
N ALA A 319 17.93 -21.11 -10.89
CA ALA A 319 19.33 -21.38 -11.20
C ALA A 319 20.32 -20.64 -10.29
N ALA A 320 19.85 -19.71 -9.45
CA ALA A 320 20.73 -18.94 -8.56
C ALA A 320 21.22 -19.82 -7.41
N GLU A 321 22.54 -19.73 -7.09
CA GLU A 321 23.18 -20.54 -6.04
C GLU A 321 22.57 -20.27 -4.66
N GLU A 322 22.28 -19.02 -4.36
CA GLU A 322 21.66 -18.58 -3.10
C GLU A 322 20.17 -18.93 -2.98
N LYS A 323 19.58 -19.48 -4.05
CA LYS A 323 18.17 -19.90 -4.11
C LYS A 323 17.21 -18.84 -3.55
N PRO A 324 17.23 -17.61 -4.06
CA PRO A 324 16.37 -16.56 -3.57
C PRO A 324 14.90 -16.89 -3.89
N TYR A 325 14.01 -16.42 -3.03
CA TYR A 325 12.57 -16.53 -3.27
C TYR A 325 11.86 -15.26 -2.81
N VAL A 326 10.70 -14.99 -3.40
CA VAL A 326 9.81 -13.88 -3.04
C VAL A 326 8.70 -14.43 -2.16
N TYR A 327 8.46 -13.79 -1.02
CA TYR A 327 7.46 -14.18 -0.04
C TYR A 327 6.30 -13.19 -0.03
N GLY A 328 5.07 -13.69 0.13
CA GLY A 328 3.88 -12.85 0.32
C GLY A 328 3.66 -11.83 -0.80
N ALA A 329 3.31 -10.61 -0.41
CA ALA A 329 3.07 -9.46 -1.29
C ALA A 329 4.36 -8.68 -1.63
N ALA A 330 5.52 -9.32 -1.55
CA ALA A 330 6.82 -8.67 -1.76
C ALA A 330 7.20 -8.43 -3.23
N CYS A 331 6.26 -8.61 -4.16
CA CYS A 331 6.37 -8.25 -5.58
C CYS A 331 5.48 -7.03 -5.85
N ARG A 332 6.08 -5.84 -5.96
CA ARG A 332 5.33 -4.58 -6.05
C ARG A 332 5.87 -3.66 -7.14
N MET A 333 4.96 -3.05 -7.88
CA MET A 333 5.31 -2.00 -8.83
C MET A 333 5.43 -0.66 -8.12
N ASN A 334 6.57 0.03 -8.33
CA ASN A 334 6.71 1.40 -7.84
C ASN A 334 5.84 2.34 -8.70
N PRO A 335 4.85 3.02 -8.10
CA PRO A 335 3.90 3.85 -8.84
C PRO A 335 4.54 5.11 -9.46
N TYR A 336 5.75 5.47 -9.03
CA TYR A 336 6.44 6.68 -9.47
C TYR A 336 7.47 6.40 -10.57
N SER A 337 8.24 5.31 -10.46
CA SER A 337 9.30 4.98 -11.43
C SER A 337 8.87 3.94 -12.46
N GLY A 338 7.82 3.15 -12.18
CA GLY A 338 7.45 2.01 -13.00
C GLY A 338 8.41 0.82 -12.90
N ASP A 339 9.30 0.84 -11.91
CA ASP A 339 10.20 -0.28 -11.63
C ASP A 339 9.53 -1.33 -10.75
N LEU A 340 9.96 -2.57 -10.91
CA LEU A 340 9.49 -3.70 -10.10
C LEU A 340 10.39 -3.88 -8.88
N TYR A 341 9.79 -3.82 -7.71
CA TYR A 341 10.45 -4.03 -6.42
C TYR A 341 10.13 -5.41 -5.90
N LEU A 342 11.17 -6.17 -5.60
CA LEU A 342 11.05 -7.51 -5.04
C LEU A 342 11.80 -7.57 -3.71
N SER A 343 11.10 -7.93 -2.64
CA SER A 343 11.80 -8.38 -1.45
C SER A 343 12.10 -9.86 -1.61
N VAL A 344 13.38 -10.22 -1.54
CA VAL A 344 13.83 -11.59 -1.66
C VAL A 344 14.52 -12.04 -0.39
N THR A 345 14.26 -13.29 -0.01
CA THR A 345 14.95 -13.98 1.08
C THR A 345 15.83 -15.06 0.48
N LYS A 346 17.02 -15.25 1.03
CA LYS A 346 18.02 -16.21 0.56
C LYS A 346 18.05 -17.45 1.44
N GLY A 347 18.43 -18.58 0.87
CA GLY A 347 18.60 -19.84 1.58
C GLY A 347 17.28 -20.59 1.78
N SER A 348 17.00 -21.01 3.02
CA SER A 348 15.78 -21.76 3.35
C SER A 348 14.55 -20.82 3.41
N ALA A 349 13.36 -21.41 3.37
CA ALA A 349 12.09 -20.68 3.51
C ALA A 349 11.98 -19.83 4.82
N TRP A 350 12.88 -20.04 5.75
CA TRP A 350 12.99 -19.35 7.03
C TRP A 350 14.34 -18.65 7.16
N GLY A 351 14.90 -18.18 6.03
CA GLY A 351 16.19 -17.52 5.99
C GLY A 351 16.18 -16.17 6.71
N ASP A 352 17.34 -15.80 7.25
CA ASP A 352 17.59 -14.56 7.94
C ASP A 352 18.29 -13.48 7.08
N GLU A 353 18.60 -13.84 5.83
CA GLU A 353 19.21 -12.95 4.84
C GLU A 353 18.14 -12.49 3.83
N SER A 354 17.80 -11.24 3.90
CA SER A 354 16.84 -10.62 2.99
C SER A 354 17.42 -9.37 2.34
N GLU A 355 16.94 -9.07 1.14
CA GLU A 355 17.30 -7.85 0.43
C GLU A 355 16.14 -7.34 -0.43
N LEU A 356 16.09 -6.04 -0.65
CA LEU A 356 15.19 -5.42 -1.61
C LEU A 356 15.91 -5.27 -2.94
N ARG A 357 15.39 -5.91 -3.99
CA ARG A 357 15.91 -5.79 -5.36
C ARG A 357 14.98 -4.94 -6.22
N VAL A 358 15.58 -4.10 -7.04
CA VAL A 358 14.85 -3.23 -7.99
C VAL A 358 15.18 -3.66 -9.40
N TYR A 359 14.15 -3.98 -10.18
CA TYR A 359 14.27 -4.43 -11.56
C TYR A 359 13.57 -3.48 -12.52
N ASP A 360 14.13 -3.36 -13.69
CA ASP A 360 13.41 -2.80 -14.84
C ASP A 360 12.25 -3.74 -15.20
N ALA A 361 11.01 -3.25 -15.12
CA ALA A 361 9.82 -4.08 -15.32
C ALA A 361 9.62 -4.52 -16.78
N THR A 362 10.30 -3.90 -17.74
CA THR A 362 10.22 -4.25 -19.16
C THR A 362 11.23 -5.33 -19.54
N THR A 363 12.47 -5.18 -19.05
CA THR A 363 13.59 -6.04 -19.47
C THR A 363 13.98 -7.11 -18.46
N GLY A 364 13.54 -6.99 -17.19
CA GLY A 364 14.00 -7.83 -16.10
C GLY A 364 15.43 -7.54 -15.63
N SER A 365 16.06 -6.45 -16.09
CA SER A 365 17.42 -6.10 -15.69
C SER A 365 17.45 -5.62 -14.24
N LEU A 366 18.36 -6.16 -13.43
CA LEU A 366 18.58 -5.69 -12.07
C LEU A 366 19.18 -4.28 -12.09
N LYS A 367 18.53 -3.33 -11.46
CA LYS A 367 18.98 -1.95 -11.30
C LYS A 367 19.74 -1.73 -10.01
N ASN A 368 19.20 -2.25 -8.91
CA ASN A 368 19.77 -2.09 -7.56
C ASN A 368 19.43 -3.29 -6.69
N ALA A 369 20.29 -3.53 -5.69
CA ALA A 369 20.04 -4.48 -4.61
C ALA A 369 20.46 -3.83 -3.28
N TYR A 370 19.60 -3.91 -2.28
CA TYR A 370 19.77 -3.31 -0.97
C TYR A 370 19.66 -4.37 0.12
N PRO A 371 20.78 -4.99 0.54
CA PRO A 371 20.77 -5.97 1.62
C PRO A 371 20.25 -5.37 2.93
N MET A 372 19.41 -6.11 3.64
CA MET A 372 19.02 -5.77 5.02
C MET A 372 19.99 -6.41 6.01
N GLU A 373 20.05 -5.89 7.24
CA GLU A 373 20.76 -6.58 8.31
C GLU A 373 20.18 -7.97 8.52
N LYS A 374 21.01 -8.93 8.95
CA LYS A 374 20.57 -10.30 9.20
C LYS A 374 19.54 -10.33 10.31
N ASN A 375 18.35 -10.78 9.98
CA ASN A 375 17.27 -11.01 10.93
C ASN A 375 16.13 -11.78 10.22
N TYR A 376 15.30 -12.46 11.00
CA TYR A 376 14.08 -13.12 10.51
C TYR A 376 12.96 -12.08 10.31
N TRP A 377 13.16 -11.16 9.36
CA TRP A 377 12.22 -10.08 9.08
C TRP A 377 10.88 -10.56 8.52
N PHE A 378 10.90 -11.59 7.71
CA PHE A 378 9.76 -11.97 6.84
C PHE A 378 9.22 -10.75 6.10
N PRO A 379 10.05 -10.13 5.21
CA PRO A 379 9.70 -8.90 4.52
C PRO A 379 8.60 -9.17 3.51
N GLU A 380 7.40 -8.68 3.80
CA GLU A 380 6.18 -9.04 3.10
C GLU A 380 5.81 -8.05 2.00
N MET A 381 5.92 -6.74 2.28
CA MET A 381 5.33 -5.75 1.37
C MET A 381 6.15 -4.46 1.29
N PRO A 382 6.70 -4.12 0.11
CA PRO A 382 7.19 -2.78 -0.18
C PRO A 382 6.03 -1.77 -0.24
N VAL A 383 6.17 -0.65 0.47
CA VAL A 383 5.20 0.46 0.48
C VAL A 383 5.93 1.75 0.11
N PHE A 384 5.53 2.38 -0.99
CA PHE A 384 6.26 3.51 -1.54
C PHE A 384 5.91 4.82 -0.81
N ALA A 385 6.95 5.48 -0.28
CA ALA A 385 6.79 6.74 0.42
C ALA A 385 6.28 7.84 -0.52
N MET A 386 5.63 8.85 0.06
CA MET A 386 5.19 10.02 -0.70
C MET A 386 6.40 10.77 -1.25
N LYS A 387 6.23 11.46 -2.38
CA LYS A 387 7.24 12.38 -2.88
C LYS A 387 7.39 13.59 -1.97
N SER A 388 8.63 14.06 -1.80
CA SER A 388 8.88 15.29 -1.06
C SER A 388 8.25 16.48 -1.78
N SER A 389 7.69 17.41 -1.01
CA SER A 389 7.08 18.63 -1.54
C SER A 389 8.10 19.64 -2.11
N THR A 390 9.39 19.40 -1.85
CA THR A 390 10.50 20.24 -2.37
C THR A 390 10.97 19.82 -3.75
N ALA A 391 10.55 18.67 -4.26
CA ALA A 391 10.68 18.40 -5.67
C ALA A 391 9.76 19.40 -6.41
N ILE A 392 10.34 20.48 -6.94
CA ILE A 392 9.78 21.11 -8.13
C ILE A 392 9.59 19.94 -9.07
N SER A 393 8.33 19.57 -9.33
CA SER A 393 8.05 18.56 -10.31
C SER A 393 8.81 18.99 -11.56
N SER A 394 9.93 18.30 -11.85
CA SER A 394 10.49 18.33 -13.18
C SER A 394 9.31 17.87 -14.04
N VAL A 395 8.75 18.79 -14.78
CA VAL A 395 7.77 18.50 -15.82
C VAL A 395 8.45 17.39 -16.60
N GLU A 396 7.92 16.18 -16.51
CA GLU A 396 8.32 15.13 -17.46
C GLU A 396 8.00 15.69 -18.82
N ASP A 397 9.07 15.97 -19.57
CA ASP A 397 9.02 16.40 -20.95
C ASP A 397 8.19 15.38 -21.73
N GLY A 398 6.99 15.76 -22.14
CA GLY A 398 6.23 14.94 -23.06
C GLY A 398 4.73 15.25 -23.18
N ALA A 399 4.08 15.76 -22.16
CA ALA A 399 2.69 16.19 -22.30
C ALA A 399 2.62 17.72 -22.16
N GLU A 400 2.44 18.41 -23.28
CA GLU A 400 2.17 19.85 -23.28
C GLU A 400 0.95 20.12 -22.41
N VAL A 401 1.19 20.77 -21.24
CA VAL A 401 0.11 21.22 -20.34
C VAL A 401 -0.68 22.28 -21.09
N ARG A 402 -1.85 21.92 -21.58
CA ARG A 402 -2.71 22.80 -22.39
C ARG A 402 -3.91 23.28 -21.60
N GLU A 403 -4.37 24.46 -21.93
CA GLU A 403 -5.64 24.99 -21.41
C GLU A 403 -6.80 24.10 -21.88
N VAL A 404 -7.62 23.60 -20.94
CA VAL A 404 -8.79 22.77 -21.24
C VAL A 404 -10.11 23.50 -21.01
N ALA A 405 -10.12 24.55 -20.15
CA ALA A 405 -11.28 25.37 -19.92
C ALA A 405 -10.87 26.72 -19.34
N ARG A 406 -11.64 27.77 -19.65
CA ARG A 406 -11.47 29.14 -19.14
C ARG A 406 -12.79 29.64 -18.63
N TYR A 407 -12.76 30.32 -17.49
CA TYR A 407 -13.95 30.85 -16.84
C TYR A 407 -13.74 32.33 -16.48
N SER A 408 -14.82 33.11 -16.49
CA SER A 408 -14.88 34.43 -15.87
C SER A 408 -14.89 34.32 -14.34
N VAL A 409 -14.71 35.41 -13.64
CA VAL A 409 -14.74 35.46 -12.15
C VAL A 409 -16.08 35.05 -11.55
N ASP A 410 -17.17 35.19 -12.29
CA ASP A 410 -18.52 34.75 -11.92
C ASP A 410 -18.82 33.29 -12.34
N GLY A 411 -17.79 32.53 -12.77
CA GLY A 411 -17.87 31.11 -13.06
C GLY A 411 -18.45 30.75 -14.44
N LYS A 412 -18.68 31.69 -15.35
CA LYS A 412 -19.15 31.41 -16.71
C LYS A 412 -18.02 30.87 -17.58
N LEU A 413 -18.29 29.83 -18.34
CA LEU A 413 -17.35 29.29 -19.33
C LEU A 413 -17.11 30.30 -20.45
N LEU A 414 -15.85 30.59 -20.73
CA LEU A 414 -15.43 31.52 -21.77
C LEU A 414 -14.92 30.72 -22.99
N GLN A 415 -15.30 31.20 -24.19
CA GLN A 415 -14.83 30.58 -25.45
C GLN A 415 -13.38 30.97 -25.80
N GLY A 416 -12.77 31.89 -25.05
CA GLY A 416 -11.39 32.36 -25.24
C GLY A 416 -11.02 33.40 -24.18
N ALA A 417 -9.79 33.92 -24.29
CA ALA A 417 -9.28 34.93 -23.36
C ALA A 417 -10.09 36.22 -23.44
N GLN A 418 -10.61 36.71 -22.33
CA GLN A 418 -11.33 37.98 -22.21
C GLN A 418 -10.57 38.92 -21.31
N LYS A 419 -10.63 40.20 -21.61
CA LYS A 419 -9.98 41.27 -20.83
C LYS A 419 -10.42 41.23 -19.37
N GLY A 420 -9.45 41.29 -18.46
CA GLY A 420 -9.64 41.17 -17.03
C GLY A 420 -9.18 39.83 -16.45
N LEU A 421 -9.69 39.52 -15.26
CA LEU A 421 -9.28 38.26 -14.55
C LEU A 421 -10.04 37.06 -15.09
N ASN A 422 -9.29 36.05 -15.59
CA ASN A 422 -9.83 34.81 -16.04
C ASN A 422 -9.33 33.67 -15.12
N ILE A 423 -10.14 32.65 -14.91
CA ILE A 423 -9.79 31.41 -14.21
C ILE A 423 -9.57 30.33 -15.26
N VAL A 424 -8.33 29.82 -15.38
CA VAL A 424 -7.94 28.86 -16.42
C VAL A 424 -7.66 27.52 -15.79
N ARG A 425 -8.31 26.48 -16.30
CA ARG A 425 -8.07 25.08 -15.94
C ARG A 425 -7.20 24.43 -17.02
N TYR A 426 -6.17 23.74 -16.60
CA TYR A 426 -5.20 23.04 -17.47
C TYR A 426 -5.42 21.52 -17.48
N SER A 427 -4.84 20.86 -18.49
CA SER A 427 -4.95 19.40 -18.69
C SER A 427 -4.34 18.56 -17.56
N ASP A 428 -3.45 19.14 -16.76
CA ASP A 428 -2.85 18.53 -15.56
C ASP A 428 -3.73 18.68 -14.31
N GLY A 429 -4.95 19.24 -14.45
CA GLY A 429 -5.88 19.50 -13.36
C GLY A 429 -5.62 20.80 -12.60
N THR A 430 -4.53 21.51 -12.88
CA THR A 430 -4.23 22.80 -12.21
C THR A 430 -5.19 23.90 -12.64
N VAL A 431 -5.45 24.83 -11.71
CA VAL A 431 -6.28 26.03 -11.95
C VAL A 431 -5.46 27.27 -11.65
N LYS A 432 -5.36 28.17 -12.61
CA LYS A 432 -4.62 29.45 -12.47
C LYS A 432 -5.51 30.65 -12.70
N LYS A 433 -5.25 31.73 -11.97
CA LYS A 433 -5.83 33.07 -12.22
C LYS A 433 -4.94 33.82 -13.20
N VAL A 434 -5.46 34.16 -14.37
CA VAL A 434 -4.74 34.84 -15.46
C VAL A 434 -5.37 36.19 -15.72
N VAL A 435 -4.58 37.25 -15.64
CA VAL A 435 -5.03 38.61 -16.01
C VAL A 435 -4.73 38.82 -17.49
N VAL A 436 -5.78 39.05 -18.28
CA VAL A 436 -5.70 39.38 -19.69
C VAL A 436 -5.80 40.92 -19.82
N LYS A 437 -4.78 41.53 -20.40
CA LYS A 437 -4.66 42.98 -20.58
C LYS A 437 -5.49 43.51 -21.76
#